data_879a5aa6450e41c0b69cb2fefdfaac02
#
_entry.id   879a5aa6450e41c0b69cb2fefdfaac02
#
_cell.length_a   1.000
_cell.length_b   1.000
_cell.length_c   1.000
_cell.angle_alpha   90.00
_cell.angle_beta   90.00
_cell.angle_gamma   90.00
#
_symmetry.space_group_name_H-M   'P 1'
#
loop_
_entity.id
_entity.type
_entity.pdbx_description
1 polymer ?
#
loop_
_entity_poly.entity_id
_entity_poly.type
_entity_poly.pdbx_seq_one_letter_code
_entity_poly.pdbx_strand_id
1 'polypeptide(L)'
;KDKKPTKVSAPLEQTYTLTINWPNICTFLRGRYIIQASQSFLKKNYSELMENIILSTHAGDYNTYQHEMEKDDENLRGVRISLPRLEYQRLVTLIPVNQHEQLFNDLDDISASQLYLLRQGDGSYWDVTTSKAIRNIQIQYIDSFLEQTLSPYYRRAFSYIRTLVVADTHQIEQGALLSEKDARNSMFTLAKLGFVQMQSIPRNSTDKMINPKSIFVWRYDENAAIEAFKTIIGEQSRRFLSRISHLHEEYENN
;
A
#
# COMPACT_ATOMS: atom_id res chain seq x y z
N LYS A 1 2.51 74.24 -32.05
CA LYS A 1 1.71 73.09 -31.60
C LYS A 1 2.70 72.01 -31.13
N ASP A 2 3.00 72.05 -29.83
CA ASP A 2 3.95 71.13 -29.17
C ASP A 2 3.30 69.79 -28.94
N LYS A 3 3.82 68.73 -29.57
CA LYS A 3 3.46 67.34 -29.27
C LYS A 3 4.22 66.96 -28.02
N LYS A 4 3.48 66.74 -26.91
CA LYS A 4 3.99 66.09 -25.70
C LYS A 4 4.46 64.68 -26.05
N PRO A 5 5.63 64.21 -25.54
CA PRO A 5 6.08 62.87 -25.75
C PRO A 5 5.20 61.93 -24.96
N THR A 6 4.66 60.95 -25.65
CA THR A 6 3.91 59.86 -25.05
C THR A 6 4.87 59.02 -24.19
N LYS A 7 4.64 58.97 -22.87
CA LYS A 7 5.36 58.04 -21.96
C LYS A 7 5.05 56.62 -22.39
N VAL A 8 6.05 55.95 -22.92
CA VAL A 8 6.03 54.49 -23.10
C VAL A 8 6.10 53.90 -21.70
N SER A 9 5.00 53.30 -21.24
CA SER A 9 4.99 52.52 -19.98
C SER A 9 5.95 51.34 -20.12
N ALA A 10 6.91 51.24 -19.20
CA ALA A 10 7.78 50.07 -19.12
C ALA A 10 6.93 48.78 -18.98
N PRO A 11 7.31 47.69 -19.64
CA PRO A 11 6.60 46.43 -19.50
C PRO A 11 6.59 46.05 -18.04
N LEU A 12 5.40 45.74 -17.52
CA LEU A 12 5.22 45.16 -16.19
C LEU A 12 6.07 43.89 -16.09
N GLU A 13 7.06 43.90 -15.22
CA GLU A 13 7.78 42.67 -14.88
C GLU A 13 6.76 41.67 -14.36
N GLN A 14 6.49 40.63 -15.14
CA GLN A 14 5.66 39.51 -14.70
C GLN A 14 6.48 38.66 -13.74
N THR A 15 6.21 38.81 -12.45
CA THR A 15 6.76 37.92 -11.42
C THR A 15 6.02 36.59 -11.46
N TYR A 16 6.72 35.51 -11.83
CA TYR A 16 6.19 34.16 -11.78
C TYR A 16 6.52 33.53 -10.43
N THR A 17 5.49 33.05 -9.73
CA THR A 17 5.67 32.26 -8.52
C THR A 17 5.65 30.79 -8.89
N LEU A 18 6.75 30.07 -8.66
CA LEU A 18 6.85 28.62 -8.85
C LEU A 18 6.48 27.92 -7.56
N THR A 19 5.51 27.03 -7.63
CA THR A 19 5.12 26.15 -6.51
C THR A 19 5.32 24.69 -6.89
N ILE A 20 5.75 23.89 -5.91
CA ILE A 20 5.90 22.45 -6.11
C ILE A 20 4.51 21.80 -6.04
N ASN A 21 4.13 21.07 -7.08
CA ASN A 21 2.89 20.31 -7.11
C ASN A 21 3.07 18.96 -6.40
N TRP A 22 3.04 18.98 -5.05
CA TRP A 22 3.17 17.80 -4.22
C TRP A 22 2.14 16.70 -4.53
N PRO A 23 0.84 16.98 -4.75
CA PRO A 23 -0.15 15.97 -5.12
C PRO A 23 0.26 15.16 -6.34
N ASN A 24 0.71 15.81 -7.41
CA ASN A 24 1.15 15.11 -8.63
C ASN A 24 2.40 14.26 -8.39
N ILE A 25 3.36 14.78 -7.65
CA ILE A 25 4.57 14.03 -7.29
C ILE A 25 4.19 12.79 -6.49
N CYS A 26 3.33 12.93 -5.48
CA CYS A 26 2.87 11.79 -4.68
C CYS A 26 2.11 10.75 -5.51
N THR A 27 1.26 11.19 -6.45
CA THR A 27 0.53 10.30 -7.35
C THR A 27 1.47 9.53 -8.27
N PHE A 28 2.44 10.22 -8.86
CA PHE A 28 3.47 9.61 -9.68
C PHE A 28 4.28 8.57 -8.90
N LEU A 29 4.77 8.92 -7.70
CA LEU A 29 5.54 8.02 -6.85
C LEU A 29 4.75 6.78 -6.45
N ARG A 30 3.46 6.92 -6.13
CA ARG A 30 2.56 5.81 -5.83
C ARG A 30 2.38 4.88 -7.04
N GLY A 31 2.16 5.45 -8.22
CA GLY A 31 2.08 4.69 -9.47
C GLY A 31 3.36 3.89 -9.72
N ARG A 32 4.51 4.52 -9.62
CA ARG A 32 5.83 3.85 -9.77
C ARG A 32 6.03 2.75 -8.73
N TYR A 33 5.61 2.97 -7.50
CA TYR A 33 5.68 1.96 -6.45
C TYR A 33 4.81 0.74 -6.76
N ILE A 34 3.57 0.95 -7.26
CA ILE A 34 2.67 -0.14 -7.66
C ILE A 34 3.27 -0.91 -8.85
N ILE A 35 3.82 -0.23 -9.84
CA ILE A 35 4.49 -0.86 -10.99
C ILE A 35 5.65 -1.75 -10.51
N GLN A 36 6.55 -1.20 -9.69
CA GLN A 36 7.69 -1.94 -9.17
C GLN A 36 7.27 -3.16 -8.34
N ALA A 37 6.25 -3.02 -7.50
CA ALA A 37 5.72 -4.11 -6.71
C ALA A 37 5.01 -5.16 -7.60
N SER A 38 4.26 -4.73 -8.62
CA SER A 38 3.63 -5.67 -9.55
C SER A 38 4.65 -6.52 -10.30
N GLN A 39 5.81 -5.97 -10.65
CA GLN A 39 6.93 -6.71 -11.25
C GLN A 39 7.49 -7.80 -10.31
N SER A 40 7.41 -7.59 -8.99
CA SER A 40 7.90 -8.55 -8.00
C SER A 40 6.89 -9.66 -7.67
N PHE A 41 5.58 -9.37 -7.74
CA PHE A 41 4.52 -10.24 -7.23
C PHE A 41 3.59 -10.80 -8.30
N LEU A 42 3.55 -10.21 -9.49
CA LEU A 42 2.72 -10.69 -10.60
C LEU A 42 3.56 -11.43 -11.66
N LYS A 43 2.87 -12.22 -12.48
CA LYS A 43 3.48 -12.79 -13.69
C LYS A 43 3.89 -11.64 -14.63
N LYS A 44 4.93 -11.86 -15.43
CA LYS A 44 5.50 -10.84 -16.32
C LYS A 44 4.46 -10.15 -17.20
N ASN A 45 3.57 -10.90 -17.81
CA ASN A 45 2.52 -10.34 -18.69
C ASN A 45 1.57 -9.41 -17.93
N TYR A 46 1.20 -9.78 -16.69
CA TYR A 46 0.31 -8.97 -15.85
C TYR A 46 1.00 -7.72 -15.33
N SER A 47 2.31 -7.78 -15.07
CA SER A 47 3.06 -6.61 -14.64
C SER A 47 3.23 -5.59 -15.76
N GLU A 48 3.47 -6.02 -17.01
CA GLU A 48 3.51 -5.16 -18.18
C GLU A 48 2.14 -4.51 -18.45
N LEU A 49 1.06 -5.27 -18.29
CA LEU A 49 -0.29 -4.76 -18.42
C LEU A 49 -0.60 -3.72 -17.34
N MET A 50 -0.25 -3.99 -16.07
CA MET A 50 -0.41 -3.03 -14.97
C MET A 50 0.40 -1.75 -15.18
N GLU A 51 1.60 -1.84 -15.72
CA GLU A 51 2.41 -0.67 -16.08
C GLU A 51 1.69 0.20 -17.11
N ASN A 52 1.19 -0.41 -18.20
CA ASN A 52 0.43 0.31 -19.22
C ASN A 52 -0.85 0.95 -18.66
N ILE A 53 -1.58 0.25 -17.81
CA ILE A 53 -2.77 0.77 -17.13
C ILE A 53 -2.41 2.02 -16.30
N ILE A 54 -1.41 1.92 -15.44
CA ILE A 54 -1.03 3.01 -14.54
C ILE A 54 -0.50 4.21 -15.32
N LEU A 55 0.34 4.00 -16.32
CA LEU A 55 0.85 5.07 -17.17
C LEU A 55 -0.27 5.76 -17.96
N SER A 56 -1.28 5.01 -18.43
CA SER A 56 -2.42 5.57 -19.15
C SER A 56 -3.33 6.42 -18.26
N THR A 57 -3.49 6.04 -16.99
CA THR A 57 -4.34 6.75 -16.03
C THR A 57 -3.67 8.05 -15.54
N HIS A 58 -2.36 8.10 -15.46
CA HIS A 58 -1.63 9.32 -15.09
C HIS A 58 -1.62 10.40 -16.18
N ALA A 59 -1.88 10.02 -17.45
CA ALA A 59 -2.02 10.96 -18.55
C ALA A 59 -3.42 11.62 -18.60
N GLY A 60 -4.38 11.12 -17.80
CA GLY A 60 -5.73 11.66 -17.71
C GLY A 60 -5.82 12.86 -16.76
N ASP A 61 -6.52 13.83 -17.22
CA ASP A 61 -6.85 15.16 -16.71
C ASP A 61 -6.74 15.36 -15.18
N TYR A 62 -5.77 16.19 -14.77
CA TYR A 62 -5.57 16.64 -13.38
C TYR A 62 -6.82 17.32 -12.76
N ASN A 63 -7.66 17.96 -13.58
CA ASN A 63 -8.86 18.65 -13.12
C ASN A 63 -9.97 17.69 -12.66
N THR A 64 -10.11 16.54 -13.30
CA THR A 64 -11.05 15.49 -12.88
C THR A 64 -10.63 14.89 -11.53
N TYR A 65 -9.31 14.79 -11.32
CA TYR A 65 -8.71 14.27 -10.11
C TYR A 65 -8.94 15.15 -8.87
N GLN A 66 -8.85 16.50 -9.01
CA GLN A 66 -9.15 17.41 -7.91
C GLN A 66 -10.63 17.34 -7.49
N HIS A 67 -11.55 17.21 -8.44
CA HIS A 67 -12.98 17.18 -8.15
C HIS A 67 -13.43 15.89 -7.43
N GLU A 68 -12.74 14.78 -7.66
CA GLU A 68 -13.00 13.52 -6.93
C GLU A 68 -12.36 13.51 -5.53
N MET A 69 -11.22 14.17 -5.35
CA MET A 69 -10.58 14.31 -4.03
C MET A 69 -11.40 15.16 -3.05
N GLU A 70 -12.16 16.15 -3.55
CA GLU A 70 -13.03 17.00 -2.72
C GLU A 70 -14.32 16.30 -2.29
N LYS A 71 -14.73 15.22 -2.96
CA LYS A 71 -15.94 14.45 -2.65
C LYS A 71 -15.74 13.30 -1.68
N ASP A 72 -14.54 12.81 -1.52
CA ASP A 72 -14.24 11.65 -0.67
C ASP A 72 -13.86 12.08 0.75
N ASP A 73 -14.89 12.25 1.54
CA ASP A 73 -15.04 11.92 2.96
C ASP A 73 -13.95 12.37 3.96
N GLU A 74 -14.35 13.33 4.80
CA GLU A 74 -13.64 13.79 6.00
C GLU A 74 -13.29 12.69 7.01
N ASN A 75 -13.76 11.45 6.84
CA ASN A 75 -13.59 10.34 7.77
C ASN A 75 -12.44 9.37 7.49
N LEU A 76 -11.79 9.47 6.35
CA LEU A 76 -10.63 8.64 6.01
C LEU A 76 -9.38 9.51 5.89
N ARG A 77 -8.61 9.62 6.96
CA ARG A 77 -7.25 10.21 7.01
C ARG A 77 -6.23 9.45 6.14
N GLY A 78 -6.65 8.89 5.05
CA GLY A 78 -5.84 8.26 4.03
C GLY A 78 -6.37 8.70 2.68
N VAL A 79 -5.59 9.46 1.95
CA VAL A 79 -5.91 9.93 0.60
C VAL A 79 -6.35 8.74 -0.26
N ARG A 80 -7.67 8.60 -0.46
CA ARG A 80 -8.22 7.71 -1.49
C ARG A 80 -7.93 8.36 -2.83
N ILE A 81 -6.92 7.84 -3.50
CA ILE A 81 -6.67 8.19 -4.89
C ILE A 81 -7.43 7.16 -5.72
N SER A 82 -8.67 7.46 -6.08
CA SER A 82 -9.34 6.76 -7.15
C SER A 82 -8.77 7.29 -8.46
N LEU A 83 -8.09 6.45 -9.20
CA LEU A 83 -7.73 6.74 -10.59
C LEU A 83 -9.02 6.66 -11.43
N PRO A 84 -9.15 7.46 -12.51
CA PRO A 84 -10.33 7.45 -13.34
C PRO A 84 -10.64 6.04 -13.85
N ARG A 85 -11.92 5.72 -13.99
CA ARG A 85 -12.37 4.44 -14.54
C ARG A 85 -11.71 4.18 -15.87
N LEU A 86 -11.13 3.00 -15.97
CA LEU A 86 -10.46 2.59 -17.18
C LEU A 86 -11.47 1.89 -18.09
N GLU A 87 -11.84 2.55 -19.18
CA GLU A 87 -12.71 1.95 -20.18
C GLU A 87 -11.94 0.91 -20.99
N TYR A 88 -12.52 -0.26 -21.19
CA TYR A 88 -11.93 -1.33 -21.99
C TYR A 88 -11.51 -0.84 -23.39
N GLN A 89 -12.36 -0.05 -24.05
CA GLN A 89 -12.06 0.51 -25.36
C GLN A 89 -10.81 1.38 -25.37
N ARG A 90 -10.58 2.14 -24.30
CA ARG A 90 -9.37 2.97 -24.16
C ARG A 90 -8.14 2.11 -23.96
N LEU A 91 -8.25 1.01 -23.18
CA LEU A 91 -7.15 0.05 -23.02
C LEU A 91 -6.75 -0.60 -24.33
N VAL A 92 -7.72 -1.02 -25.13
CA VAL A 92 -7.48 -1.64 -26.44
C VAL A 92 -6.65 -0.72 -27.37
N THR A 93 -6.82 0.60 -27.28
CA THR A 93 -6.01 1.54 -28.07
C THR A 93 -4.56 1.67 -27.60
N LEU A 94 -4.27 1.29 -26.36
CA LEU A 94 -2.94 1.45 -25.74
C LEU A 94 -2.10 0.17 -25.82
N ILE A 95 -2.73 -0.97 -26.11
CA ILE A 95 -2.10 -2.28 -26.07
C ILE A 95 -1.92 -2.81 -27.52
N PRO A 96 -0.81 -3.49 -27.83
CA PRO A 96 -0.59 -4.09 -29.14
C PRO A 96 -1.71 -5.06 -29.55
N VAL A 97 -2.10 -5.04 -30.83
CA VAL A 97 -3.22 -5.82 -31.39
C VAL A 97 -3.12 -7.32 -31.11
N ASN A 98 -1.92 -7.87 -31.07
CA ASN A 98 -1.67 -9.28 -30.77
C ASN A 98 -2.02 -9.71 -29.34
N GLN A 99 -2.26 -8.78 -28.44
CA GLN A 99 -2.62 -9.05 -27.04
C GLN A 99 -4.12 -8.82 -26.76
N HIS A 100 -4.89 -8.33 -27.74
CA HIS A 100 -6.31 -7.98 -27.53
C HIS A 100 -7.19 -9.17 -27.18
N GLU A 101 -6.94 -10.35 -27.76
CA GLU A 101 -7.76 -11.55 -27.51
C GLU A 101 -7.65 -12.03 -26.06
N GLN A 102 -6.49 -11.82 -25.43
CA GLN A 102 -6.26 -12.25 -24.06
C GLN A 102 -6.50 -11.14 -23.01
N LEU A 103 -6.58 -9.89 -23.47
CA LEU A 103 -6.67 -8.72 -22.60
C LEU A 103 -7.81 -8.81 -21.57
N PHE A 104 -8.99 -9.25 -22.00
CA PHE A 104 -10.15 -9.36 -21.12
C PHE A 104 -9.93 -10.41 -20.02
N ASN A 105 -9.37 -11.56 -20.40
CA ASN A 105 -9.05 -12.63 -19.45
C ASN A 105 -7.96 -12.19 -18.47
N ASP A 106 -6.93 -11.50 -18.96
CA ASP A 106 -5.84 -10.99 -18.11
C ASP A 106 -6.34 -9.93 -17.12
N LEU A 107 -7.26 -9.05 -17.54
CA LEU A 107 -7.90 -8.09 -16.65
C LEU A 107 -8.79 -8.77 -15.60
N ASP A 108 -9.53 -9.80 -16.00
CA ASP A 108 -10.34 -10.58 -15.07
C ASP A 108 -9.46 -11.35 -14.07
N ASP A 109 -8.37 -11.95 -14.50
CA ASP A 109 -7.42 -12.64 -13.63
C ASP A 109 -6.76 -11.68 -12.62
N ILE A 110 -6.35 -10.49 -13.05
CA ILE A 110 -5.82 -9.45 -12.15
C ILE A 110 -6.92 -8.98 -11.19
N SER A 111 -8.15 -8.81 -11.68
CA SER A 111 -9.30 -8.39 -10.88
C SER A 111 -9.72 -9.44 -9.86
N ALA A 112 -9.62 -10.73 -10.20
CA ALA A 112 -9.95 -11.84 -9.30
C ALA A 112 -9.08 -11.84 -8.03
N SER A 113 -7.83 -11.38 -8.14
CA SER A 113 -6.95 -11.19 -6.98
C SER A 113 -7.42 -10.06 -6.05
N GLN A 114 -8.29 -9.17 -6.52
CA GLN A 114 -8.77 -7.95 -5.86
C GLN A 114 -7.65 -7.02 -5.30
N LEU A 115 -6.43 -7.22 -5.75
CA LEU A 115 -5.26 -6.51 -5.23
C LEU A 115 -5.07 -5.14 -5.88
N TYR A 116 -5.28 -5.07 -7.21
CA TYR A 116 -4.94 -3.90 -8.00
C TYR A 116 -6.13 -3.31 -8.76
N LEU A 117 -7.02 -4.17 -9.24
CA LEU A 117 -8.18 -3.81 -10.07
C LEU A 117 -9.47 -4.30 -9.42
N LEU A 118 -10.53 -3.54 -9.58
CA LEU A 118 -11.89 -3.92 -9.25
C LEU A 118 -12.75 -3.79 -10.50
N ARG A 119 -13.40 -4.89 -10.89
CA ARG A 119 -14.41 -4.87 -11.95
C ARG A 119 -15.69 -4.27 -11.42
N GLN A 120 -16.29 -3.33 -12.16
CA GLN A 120 -17.50 -2.64 -11.75
C GLN A 120 -18.68 -2.86 -12.72
N GLY A 121 -19.89 -2.89 -12.15
CA GLY A 121 -21.16 -2.88 -12.89
C GLY A 121 -21.35 -4.08 -13.80
N ASP A 122 -21.67 -3.81 -15.06
CA ASP A 122 -21.88 -4.80 -16.14
C ASP A 122 -20.58 -5.44 -16.65
N GLY A 123 -19.44 -5.07 -16.06
CA GLY A 123 -18.14 -5.60 -16.42
C GLY A 123 -17.43 -4.86 -17.55
N SER A 124 -17.90 -3.69 -17.93
CA SER A 124 -17.27 -2.84 -18.97
C SER A 124 -16.19 -1.92 -18.40
N TYR A 125 -16.14 -1.77 -17.09
CA TYR A 125 -15.24 -0.82 -16.41
C TYR A 125 -14.42 -1.51 -15.32
N TRP A 126 -13.16 -1.06 -15.19
CA TRP A 126 -12.27 -1.46 -14.10
C TRP A 126 -11.78 -0.23 -13.35
N ASP A 127 -11.88 -0.25 -12.03
CA ASP A 127 -11.31 0.78 -11.17
C ASP A 127 -9.95 0.35 -10.66
N VAL A 128 -8.94 1.21 -10.80
CA VAL A 128 -7.64 1.00 -10.18
C VAL A 128 -7.67 1.51 -8.75
N THR A 129 -7.73 0.61 -7.80
CA THR A 129 -7.76 0.94 -6.37
C THR A 129 -6.36 1.11 -5.80
N THR A 130 -5.73 2.27 -6.04
CA THR A 130 -4.34 2.53 -5.61
C THR A 130 -4.13 2.39 -4.11
N SER A 131 -5.05 2.87 -3.28
CA SER A 131 -4.94 2.74 -1.81
C SER A 131 -4.99 1.28 -1.36
N LYS A 132 -5.89 0.49 -1.94
CA LYS A 132 -6.00 -0.94 -1.64
C LYS A 132 -4.77 -1.69 -2.15
N ALA A 133 -4.31 -1.38 -3.36
CA ALA A 133 -3.10 -1.94 -3.93
C ALA A 133 -1.88 -1.69 -3.04
N ILE A 134 -1.67 -0.45 -2.60
CA ILE A 134 -0.55 -0.10 -1.71
C ILE A 134 -0.64 -0.85 -0.38
N ARG A 135 -1.82 -0.95 0.24
CA ARG A 135 -1.99 -1.73 1.48
C ARG A 135 -1.65 -3.20 1.28
N ASN A 136 -2.16 -3.81 0.22
CA ASN A 136 -1.86 -5.20 -0.10
C ASN A 136 -0.36 -5.44 -0.33
N ILE A 137 0.30 -4.51 -1.02
CA ILE A 137 1.76 -4.56 -1.21
C ILE A 137 2.49 -4.47 0.13
N GLN A 138 2.07 -3.57 1.01
CA GLN A 138 2.65 -3.46 2.35
C GLN A 138 2.51 -4.76 3.15
N ILE A 139 1.34 -5.41 3.07
CA ILE A 139 1.11 -6.71 3.70
C ILE A 139 1.99 -7.80 3.08
N GLN A 140 2.15 -7.83 1.76
CA GLN A 140 3.04 -8.77 1.08
C GLN A 140 4.51 -8.59 1.51
N TYR A 141 4.95 -7.35 1.72
CA TYR A 141 6.27 -7.09 2.28
C TYR A 141 6.41 -7.55 3.73
N ILE A 142 5.35 -7.40 4.56
CA ILE A 142 5.34 -7.96 5.92
C ILE A 142 5.44 -9.49 5.86
N ASP A 143 4.65 -10.14 5.01
CA ASP A 143 4.70 -11.59 4.82
C ASP A 143 6.11 -12.06 4.40
N SER A 144 6.73 -11.38 3.43
CA SER A 144 8.10 -11.68 2.98
C SER A 144 9.14 -11.44 4.09
N PHE A 145 9.00 -10.36 4.84
CA PHE A 145 9.87 -10.06 5.97
C PHE A 145 9.79 -11.14 7.05
N LEU A 146 8.57 -11.55 7.42
CA LEU A 146 8.37 -12.60 8.42
C LEU A 146 8.97 -13.93 7.98
N GLU A 147 8.79 -14.29 6.71
CA GLU A 147 9.33 -15.53 6.15
C GLU A 147 10.86 -15.56 6.08
N GLN A 148 11.46 -14.48 5.60
CA GLN A 148 12.91 -14.40 5.38
C GLN A 148 13.70 -14.12 6.66
N THR A 149 13.15 -13.32 7.58
CA THR A 149 13.87 -12.87 8.77
C THR A 149 13.66 -13.80 9.96
N LEU A 150 12.47 -14.37 10.09
CA LEU A 150 12.11 -15.22 11.23
C LEU A 150 11.98 -16.68 10.81
N SER A 151 10.86 -17.07 10.26
CA SER A 151 10.65 -18.40 9.66
C SER A 151 9.28 -18.47 8.97
N PRO A 152 9.01 -19.49 8.11
CA PRO A 152 7.71 -19.71 7.51
C PRO A 152 6.56 -19.91 8.51
N TYR A 153 6.84 -20.32 9.74
CA TYR A 153 5.82 -20.50 10.79
C TYR A 153 5.17 -19.16 11.18
N TYR A 154 5.96 -18.10 11.30
CA TYR A 154 5.46 -16.75 11.63
C TYR A 154 4.57 -16.20 10.52
N ARG A 155 4.97 -16.38 9.27
CA ARG A 155 4.15 -15.99 8.12
C ARG A 155 2.81 -16.72 8.11
N ARG A 156 2.79 -18.07 8.35
CA ARG A 156 1.55 -18.85 8.39
C ARG A 156 0.63 -18.39 9.52
N ALA A 157 1.15 -18.21 10.73
CA ALA A 157 0.40 -17.70 11.87
C ALA A 157 -0.18 -16.31 11.58
N PHE A 158 0.62 -15.40 11.03
CA PHE A 158 0.21 -14.05 10.66
C PHE A 158 -0.83 -14.03 9.55
N SER A 159 -0.66 -14.84 8.51
CA SER A 159 -1.63 -14.97 7.43
C SER A 159 -2.97 -15.48 7.95
N TYR A 160 -2.96 -16.45 8.85
CA TYR A 160 -4.20 -17.02 9.40
C TYR A 160 -4.93 -16.04 10.31
N ILE A 161 -4.24 -15.34 11.23
CA ILE A 161 -4.89 -14.36 12.12
C ILE A 161 -5.49 -13.20 11.32
N ARG A 162 -4.92 -12.81 10.18
CA ARG A 162 -5.50 -11.79 9.29
C ARG A 162 -6.89 -12.19 8.78
N THR A 163 -7.12 -13.46 8.51
CA THR A 163 -8.43 -13.93 8.01
C THR A 163 -9.50 -13.92 9.09
N LEU A 164 -9.12 -14.18 10.33
CA LEU A 164 -10.05 -14.26 11.46
C LEU A 164 -10.23 -12.94 12.20
N VAL A 165 -9.25 -12.04 12.10
CA VAL A 165 -9.15 -10.76 12.83
C VAL A 165 -8.95 -10.95 14.33
N VAL A 166 -9.67 -11.89 14.95
CA VAL A 166 -9.53 -12.30 16.36
C VAL A 166 -9.52 -13.82 16.44
N ALA A 167 -8.55 -14.37 17.15
CA ALA A 167 -8.43 -15.81 17.35
C ALA A 167 -7.75 -16.14 18.68
N ASP A 168 -8.05 -17.30 19.24
CA ASP A 168 -7.27 -17.88 20.32
C ASP A 168 -6.06 -18.68 19.78
N THR A 169 -5.17 -19.11 20.66
CA THR A 169 -3.96 -19.84 20.27
C THR A 169 -4.29 -21.19 19.63
N HIS A 170 -5.36 -21.86 20.07
CA HIS A 170 -5.76 -23.16 19.52
C HIS A 170 -6.30 -23.05 18.09
N GLN A 171 -7.09 -22.02 17.81
CA GLN A 171 -7.53 -21.72 16.45
C GLN A 171 -6.34 -21.45 15.51
N ILE A 172 -5.33 -20.70 15.99
CA ILE A 172 -4.10 -20.45 15.21
C ILE A 172 -3.33 -21.77 14.98
N GLU A 173 -3.19 -22.60 16.00
CA GLU A 173 -2.55 -23.92 15.89
C GLU A 173 -3.18 -24.75 14.77
N GLN A 174 -4.49 -24.91 14.82
CA GLN A 174 -5.22 -25.72 13.85
C GLN A 174 -5.21 -25.13 12.45
N GLY A 175 -5.51 -23.83 12.33
CA GLY A 175 -5.69 -23.19 11.03
C GLY A 175 -4.39 -22.86 10.31
N ALA A 176 -3.33 -22.56 11.05
CA ALA A 176 -2.00 -22.36 10.47
C ALA A 176 -1.19 -23.67 10.35
N LEU A 177 -1.75 -24.80 10.77
CA LEU A 177 -1.08 -26.11 10.77
C LEU A 177 0.27 -26.07 11.50
N LEU A 178 0.26 -25.57 12.72
CA LEU A 178 1.43 -25.41 13.58
C LEU A 178 1.31 -26.35 14.78
N SER A 179 2.44 -26.64 15.46
CA SER A 179 2.37 -27.23 16.80
C SER A 179 1.89 -26.17 17.80
N GLU A 180 1.30 -26.58 18.93
CA GLU A 180 0.88 -25.67 20.01
C GLU A 180 2.03 -24.75 20.44
N LYS A 181 3.23 -25.30 20.58
CA LYS A 181 4.44 -24.56 20.95
C LYS A 181 4.80 -23.50 19.91
N ASP A 182 4.78 -23.87 18.61
CA ASP A 182 5.14 -22.96 17.53
C ASP A 182 4.07 -21.87 17.34
N ALA A 183 2.78 -22.23 17.45
CA ALA A 183 1.69 -21.28 17.40
C ALA A 183 1.82 -20.24 18.53
N ARG A 184 2.05 -20.69 19.77
CA ARG A 184 2.25 -19.82 20.92
C ARG A 184 3.46 -18.91 20.75
N ASN A 185 4.62 -19.47 20.39
CA ASN A 185 5.85 -18.70 20.18
C ASN A 185 5.71 -17.69 19.05
N SER A 186 5.06 -18.07 17.95
CA SER A 186 4.82 -17.18 16.82
C SER A 186 3.96 -15.99 17.22
N MET A 187 2.85 -16.25 17.92
CA MET A 187 1.95 -15.17 18.33
C MET A 187 2.57 -14.20 19.34
N PHE A 188 3.35 -14.70 20.31
CA PHE A 188 4.09 -13.83 21.23
C PHE A 188 5.16 -13.00 20.51
N THR A 189 5.87 -13.56 19.55
CA THR A 189 6.87 -12.84 18.77
C THR A 189 6.21 -11.77 17.88
N LEU A 190 5.11 -12.12 17.20
CA LEU A 190 4.33 -11.18 16.40
C LEU A 190 3.78 -10.03 17.27
N ALA A 191 3.34 -10.33 18.50
CA ALA A 191 2.90 -9.30 19.44
C ALA A 191 4.06 -8.41 19.91
N LYS A 192 5.23 -8.98 20.16
CA LYS A 192 6.44 -8.21 20.52
C LYS A 192 6.89 -7.27 19.40
N LEU A 193 6.70 -7.68 18.14
CA LEU A 193 7.00 -6.87 16.97
C LEU A 193 5.89 -5.85 16.65
N GLY A 194 4.72 -5.94 17.31
CA GLY A 194 3.60 -5.03 17.13
C GLY A 194 2.65 -5.40 15.99
N PHE A 195 2.81 -6.57 15.37
CA PHE A 195 1.95 -7.01 14.27
C PHE A 195 0.58 -7.51 14.73
N VAL A 196 0.48 -7.97 15.98
CA VAL A 196 -0.77 -8.40 16.61
C VAL A 196 -0.82 -7.89 18.05
N GLN A 197 -2.00 -7.88 18.62
CA GLN A 197 -2.22 -7.47 20.01
C GLN A 197 -2.82 -8.62 20.80
N MET A 198 -2.38 -8.80 22.04
CA MET A 198 -2.99 -9.72 22.97
C MET A 198 -4.07 -9.01 23.77
N GLN A 199 -5.28 -9.53 23.77
CA GLN A 199 -6.43 -9.00 24.48
C GLN A 199 -6.96 -10.03 25.47
N SER A 200 -7.20 -9.61 26.73
CA SER A 200 -7.88 -10.45 27.70
C SER A 200 -9.38 -10.21 27.64
N ILE A 201 -10.15 -11.29 27.60
CA ILE A 201 -11.62 -11.25 27.66
C ILE A 201 -12.03 -11.80 29.03
N PRO A 202 -12.68 -10.99 29.89
CA PRO A 202 -13.20 -11.47 31.17
C PRO A 202 -14.34 -12.47 30.92
N ARG A 203 -14.37 -13.57 31.66
CA ARG A 203 -15.46 -14.57 31.53
C ARG A 203 -16.82 -14.05 32.00
N ASN A 204 -16.84 -13.13 32.96
CA ASN A 204 -18.07 -12.54 33.47
C ASN A 204 -18.05 -11.03 33.21
N SER A 205 -19.18 -10.48 32.78
CA SER A 205 -19.36 -9.05 32.51
C SER A 205 -19.18 -8.14 33.74
N THR A 206 -19.20 -8.69 34.94
CA THR A 206 -18.97 -8.00 36.23
C THR A 206 -17.50 -7.89 36.61
N ASP A 207 -16.62 -8.69 36.03
CA ASP A 207 -15.20 -8.68 36.36
C ASP A 207 -14.46 -7.60 35.53
N LYS A 208 -14.26 -6.43 36.15
CA LYS A 208 -13.46 -5.34 35.56
C LYS A 208 -11.95 -5.55 35.64
N MET A 209 -11.48 -6.59 36.32
CA MET A 209 -10.06 -6.91 36.50
C MET A 209 -9.65 -8.19 35.75
N ILE A 210 -8.40 -8.23 35.32
CA ILE A 210 -7.80 -9.44 34.75
C ILE A 210 -7.77 -10.51 35.84
N ASN A 211 -8.66 -11.51 35.69
CA ASN A 211 -8.77 -12.64 36.61
C ASN A 211 -7.98 -13.81 36.01
N PRO A 212 -7.41 -14.74 36.82
CA PRO A 212 -6.79 -15.98 36.32
C PRO A 212 -7.68 -16.83 35.40
N LYS A 213 -8.99 -16.57 35.41
CA LYS A 213 -9.99 -17.21 34.53
C LYS A 213 -10.25 -16.44 33.21
N SER A 214 -9.54 -15.34 32.95
CA SER A 214 -9.68 -14.60 31.69
C SER A 214 -9.19 -15.41 30.51
N ILE A 215 -9.90 -15.31 29.39
CA ILE A 215 -9.48 -15.91 28.12
C ILE A 215 -8.61 -14.88 27.41
N PHE A 216 -7.46 -15.31 26.93
CA PHE A 216 -6.58 -14.47 26.11
C PHE A 216 -6.81 -14.79 24.65
N VAL A 217 -7.01 -13.74 23.85
CA VAL A 217 -7.16 -13.80 22.40
C VAL A 217 -6.17 -12.89 21.73
N TRP A 218 -5.82 -13.24 20.51
CA TRP A 218 -4.99 -12.43 19.63
C TRP A 218 -5.88 -11.63 18.70
N ARG A 219 -5.58 -10.38 18.53
CA ARG A 219 -6.28 -9.46 17.64
C ARG A 219 -5.33 -8.91 16.60
N TYR A 220 -5.76 -8.97 15.35
CA TYR A 220 -5.09 -8.31 14.24
C TYR A 220 -5.72 -6.94 13.95
N ASP A 221 -4.89 -5.94 13.73
CA ASP A 221 -5.26 -4.63 13.23
C ASP A 221 -4.30 -4.27 12.10
N GLU A 222 -4.84 -4.10 10.90
CA GLU A 222 -4.04 -3.85 9.69
C GLU A 222 -3.22 -2.57 9.79
N ASN A 223 -3.83 -1.47 10.27
CA ASN A 223 -3.13 -0.21 10.38
C ASN A 223 -2.00 -0.29 11.41
N ALA A 224 -2.25 -0.93 12.56
CA ALA A 224 -1.23 -1.12 13.59
C ALA A 224 -0.07 -1.98 13.06
N ALA A 225 -0.36 -3.05 12.32
CA ALA A 225 0.66 -3.91 11.74
C ALA A 225 1.53 -3.18 10.69
N ILE A 226 0.92 -2.37 9.83
CA ILE A 226 1.64 -1.55 8.84
C ILE A 226 2.51 -0.51 9.54
N GLU A 227 2.03 0.18 10.57
CA GLU A 227 2.82 1.16 11.32
C GLU A 227 3.97 0.50 12.10
N ALA A 228 3.74 -0.67 12.70
CA ALA A 228 4.80 -1.46 13.32
C ALA A 228 5.90 -1.82 12.30
N PHE A 229 5.51 -2.27 11.10
CA PHE A 229 6.45 -2.58 10.04
C PHE A 229 7.25 -1.37 9.58
N LYS A 230 6.61 -0.22 9.36
CA LYS A 230 7.29 1.04 9.02
C LYS A 230 8.33 1.42 10.07
N THR A 231 7.98 1.25 11.35
CA THR A 231 8.89 1.52 12.47
C THR A 231 10.12 0.62 12.41
N ILE A 232 9.92 -0.69 12.22
CA ILE A 232 11.01 -1.67 12.11
C ILE A 232 11.94 -1.32 10.95
N ILE A 233 11.38 -1.09 9.75
CA ILE A 233 12.16 -0.74 8.56
C ILE A 233 12.89 0.59 8.74
N GLY A 234 12.24 1.59 9.34
CA GLY A 234 12.84 2.90 9.62
C GLY A 234 14.03 2.79 10.58
N GLU A 235 13.94 1.95 11.61
CA GLU A 235 15.06 1.69 12.52
C GLU A 235 16.21 0.94 11.85
N GLN A 236 15.90 -0.09 11.06
CA GLN A 236 16.92 -0.83 10.32
C GLN A 236 17.64 0.06 9.30
N SER A 237 16.88 0.89 8.58
CA SER A 237 17.45 1.83 7.61
C SER A 237 18.38 2.85 8.30
N ARG A 238 17.98 3.40 9.45
CA ARG A 238 18.84 4.33 10.22
C ARG A 238 20.13 3.66 10.68
N ARG A 239 20.06 2.44 11.20
CA ARG A 239 21.25 1.67 11.62
C ARG A 239 22.19 1.39 10.44
N PHE A 240 21.62 1.05 9.28
CA PHE A 240 22.37 0.81 8.06
C PHE A 240 23.09 2.08 7.57
N LEU A 241 22.36 3.20 7.50
CA LEU A 241 22.94 4.49 7.10
C LEU A 241 24.05 4.95 8.05
N SER A 242 23.86 4.81 9.36
CA SER A 242 24.89 5.13 10.36
C SER A 242 26.17 4.29 10.15
N ARG A 243 26.00 3.01 9.81
CA ARG A 243 27.15 2.14 9.53
C ARG A 243 27.87 2.54 8.24
N ILE A 244 27.13 2.92 7.20
CA ILE A 244 27.73 3.43 5.94
C ILE A 244 28.54 4.69 6.22
N SER A 245 27.98 5.66 6.98
CA SER A 245 28.69 6.90 7.32
C SER A 245 29.98 6.63 8.07
N HIS A 246 29.94 5.72 9.05
CA HIS A 246 31.14 5.34 9.81
C HIS A 246 32.21 4.70 8.91
N LEU A 247 31.82 3.80 8.01
CA LEU A 247 32.75 3.17 7.08
C LEU A 247 33.37 4.20 6.10
N HIS A 248 32.59 5.19 5.69
CA HIS A 248 33.05 6.26 4.83
C HIS A 248 34.10 7.13 5.54
N GLU A 249 33.84 7.52 6.79
CA GLU A 249 34.79 8.25 7.62
C GLU A 249 36.08 7.46 7.87
N GLU A 250 35.98 6.16 8.12
CA GLU A 250 37.18 5.29 8.26
C GLU A 250 38.01 5.22 6.97
N TYR A 251 37.33 5.20 5.81
CA TYR A 251 37.97 5.17 4.51
C TYR A 251 38.65 6.48 4.14
N GLU A 252 38.07 7.62 4.51
CA GLU A 252 38.68 8.95 4.26
C GLU A 252 39.85 9.27 5.19
N ASN A 253 39.93 8.62 6.36
CA ASN A 253 40.97 8.85 7.35
C ASN A 253 42.19 7.88 7.19
N ASN A 254 42.14 6.92 6.28
CA ASN A 254 43.22 6.00 5.92
C ASN A 254 43.81 6.33 4.55
#